data_801e3c2b88b52f9255444e1ca3a32f47
#
_entry.id   801e3c2b88b52f9255444e1ca3a32f47
#
_cell.length_a   1.000
_cell.length_b   1.000
_cell.length_c   1.000
_cell.angle_alpha   90.00
_cell.angle_beta   90.00
_cell.angle_gamma   90.00
#
_symmetry.space_group_name_H-M   'P 1'
#
loop_
_entity.id
_entity.type
_entity.pdbx_description
1 polymer ?
#
loop_
_entity_poly.entity_id
_entity_poly.type
_entity_poly.pdbx_seq_one_letter_code
_entity_poly.pdbx_strand_id
1 'polypeptide(L)'
;MFNFITSRIGLKVSLKVNCIILIVMSVGTYFLISQQSQSLEQELLNRGKIQSIVGAKMIGQIIEEAIDNGVLTVKDAFDTNYEIIGDFDPPKYHTKYDFYLDKAILGLEDEFLQDSSIVFAVAVDKNGYLPTHNTRFQKPITGDREKDKIGNRTKRVFNDPVGLKAARNTTKGFLQVYHRDTGEVMWDVSSPIYVKGKHWGGFRIGLSLEAISAAQKKLMKTMVSIMGGILLLSLVLTFLTVNSSLAPLNTLTLIATDLANGENLEREISITRNDEIGRLQETLERLRMSMMIIFKRRQ
;
A
#
# COMPACT_ATOMS: atom_id res chain seq x y z
N MET A 1 -33.64 -20.78 -13.58
CA MET A 1 -33.11 -19.61 -12.87
C MET A 1 -33.30 -18.29 -13.62
N PHE A 2 -33.01 -18.22 -14.90
CA PHE A 2 -33.21 -17.02 -15.74
C PHE A 2 -34.66 -16.52 -15.80
N ASN A 3 -35.65 -17.40 -15.91
CA ASN A 3 -37.08 -17.06 -15.96
C ASN A 3 -37.62 -16.47 -14.65
N PHE A 4 -37.01 -16.79 -13.51
CA PHE A 4 -37.39 -16.24 -12.20
C PHE A 4 -36.95 -14.77 -12.06
N ILE A 5 -35.80 -14.42 -12.64
CA ILE A 5 -35.29 -13.04 -12.68
C ILE A 5 -36.08 -12.17 -13.64
N THR A 6 -36.55 -12.76 -14.78
CA THR A 6 -37.27 -12.03 -15.83
C THR A 6 -38.73 -11.75 -15.49
N SER A 7 -39.31 -12.43 -14.50
CA SER A 7 -40.73 -12.26 -14.13
C SER A 7 -40.98 -11.21 -13.04
N ARG A 8 -39.93 -10.74 -12.30
CA ARG A 8 -40.09 -9.81 -11.19
C ARG A 8 -39.45 -8.45 -11.49
N ILE A 9 -40.28 -7.42 -11.62
CA ILE A 9 -39.85 -6.04 -11.92
C ILE A 9 -38.85 -5.54 -10.84
N GLY A 10 -39.15 -5.80 -9.55
CA GLY A 10 -38.26 -5.40 -8.44
C GLY A 10 -36.85 -5.93 -8.55
N LEU A 11 -36.71 -7.21 -8.95
CA LEU A 11 -35.40 -7.83 -9.11
C LEU A 11 -34.63 -7.25 -10.29
N LYS A 12 -35.33 -6.97 -11.42
CA LYS A 12 -34.72 -6.34 -12.61
C LYS A 12 -34.20 -4.95 -12.31
N VAL A 13 -35.00 -4.12 -11.62
CA VAL A 13 -34.60 -2.75 -11.25
C VAL A 13 -33.44 -2.77 -10.28
N SER A 14 -33.50 -3.61 -9.25
CA SER A 14 -32.43 -3.78 -8.28
C SER A 14 -31.11 -4.20 -8.97
N LEU A 15 -31.15 -5.17 -9.89
CA LEU A 15 -29.97 -5.62 -10.63
C LEU A 15 -29.38 -4.50 -11.51
N LYS A 16 -30.22 -3.74 -12.22
CA LYS A 16 -29.75 -2.62 -13.07
C LYS A 16 -29.09 -1.53 -12.24
N VAL A 17 -29.71 -1.13 -11.13
CA VAL A 17 -29.15 -0.11 -10.22
C VAL A 17 -27.82 -0.57 -9.65
N ASN A 18 -27.74 -1.82 -9.15
CA ASN A 18 -26.50 -2.35 -8.60
C ASN A 18 -25.40 -2.53 -9.67
N CYS A 19 -25.76 -2.83 -10.93
CA CYS A 19 -24.80 -2.87 -12.02
C CYS A 19 -24.16 -1.50 -12.28
N ILE A 20 -24.97 -0.43 -12.25
CA ILE A 20 -24.46 0.95 -12.37
C ILE A 20 -23.55 1.31 -11.18
N ILE A 21 -23.98 0.98 -9.95
CA ILE A 21 -23.18 1.21 -8.75
C ILE A 21 -21.83 0.46 -8.84
N LEU A 22 -21.86 -0.79 -9.29
CA LEU A 22 -20.65 -1.59 -9.46
C LEU A 22 -19.67 -0.95 -10.45
N ILE A 23 -20.16 -0.45 -11.59
CA ILE A 23 -19.31 0.22 -12.58
C ILE A 23 -18.68 1.49 -11.97
N VAL A 24 -19.50 2.36 -11.37
CA VAL A 24 -19.03 3.61 -10.77
C VAL A 24 -18.01 3.33 -9.66
N MET A 25 -18.31 2.38 -8.77
CA MET A 25 -17.40 2.00 -7.69
C MET A 25 -16.11 1.37 -8.22
N SER A 26 -16.17 0.53 -9.25
CA SER A 26 -14.97 -0.09 -9.84
C SER A 26 -14.02 0.95 -10.43
N VAL A 27 -14.57 1.93 -11.18
CA VAL A 27 -13.77 3.04 -11.71
C VAL A 27 -13.19 3.91 -10.60
N GLY A 28 -14.00 4.29 -9.61
CA GLY A 28 -13.55 5.09 -8.46
C GLY A 28 -12.45 4.39 -7.65
N THR A 29 -12.60 3.09 -7.40
CA THR A 29 -11.58 2.33 -6.66
C THR A 29 -10.30 2.15 -7.45
N TYR A 30 -10.38 1.88 -8.73
CA TYR A 30 -9.19 1.82 -9.57
C TYR A 30 -8.38 3.12 -9.46
N PHE A 31 -9.06 4.26 -9.54
CA PHE A 31 -8.42 5.56 -9.41
C PHE A 31 -7.81 5.79 -8.02
N LEU A 32 -8.55 5.47 -6.95
CA LEU A 32 -8.09 5.58 -5.57
C LEU A 32 -6.88 4.66 -5.29
N ILE A 33 -6.92 3.40 -5.75
CA ILE A 33 -5.80 2.47 -5.56
C ILE A 33 -4.55 2.98 -6.29
N SER A 34 -4.71 3.46 -7.53
CA SER A 34 -3.60 4.01 -8.32
C SER A 34 -2.96 5.20 -7.63
N GLN A 35 -3.76 6.17 -7.19
CA GLN A 35 -3.30 7.36 -6.49
C GLN A 35 -2.62 7.02 -5.16
N GLN A 36 -3.25 6.16 -4.36
CA GLN A 36 -2.73 5.77 -3.05
C GLN A 36 -1.43 4.96 -3.16
N SER A 37 -1.32 4.11 -4.19
CA SER A 37 -0.11 3.33 -4.46
C SER A 37 1.07 4.24 -4.81
N GLN A 38 0.86 5.25 -5.67
CA GLN A 38 1.88 6.25 -6.00
C GLN A 38 2.27 7.09 -4.78
N SER A 39 1.29 7.51 -3.97
CA SER A 39 1.54 8.27 -2.75
C SER A 39 2.38 7.47 -1.75
N LEU A 40 2.08 6.19 -1.55
CA LEU A 40 2.83 5.30 -0.67
C LEU A 40 4.29 5.14 -1.13
N GLU A 41 4.49 4.93 -2.42
CA GLU A 41 5.83 4.80 -3.01
C GLU A 41 6.66 6.08 -2.80
N GLN A 42 6.08 7.24 -3.08
CA GLN A 42 6.73 8.53 -2.87
C GLN A 42 7.04 8.80 -1.40
N GLU A 43 6.12 8.44 -0.50
CA GLU A 43 6.31 8.61 0.94
C GLU A 43 7.48 7.75 1.45
N LEU A 44 7.55 6.47 1.06
CA LEU A 44 8.64 5.57 1.43
C LEU A 44 9.98 6.05 0.88
N LEU A 45 10.01 6.52 -0.38
CA LEU A 45 11.20 7.10 -0.97
C LEU A 45 11.64 8.39 -0.25
N ASN A 46 10.72 9.29 0.06
CA ASN A 46 11.03 10.53 0.78
C ASN A 46 11.54 10.23 2.19
N ARG A 47 10.95 9.24 2.88
CA ARG A 47 11.43 8.76 4.18
C ARG A 47 12.86 8.23 4.07
N GLY A 48 13.15 7.37 3.11
CA GLY A 48 14.51 6.87 2.87
C GLY A 48 15.52 7.98 2.56
N LYS A 49 15.11 9.01 1.79
CA LYS A 49 15.95 10.20 1.54
C LYS A 49 16.27 10.96 2.82
N ILE A 50 15.26 11.25 3.64
CA ILE A 50 15.45 11.95 4.91
C ILE A 50 16.36 11.14 5.83
N GLN A 51 16.11 9.84 5.98
CA GLN A 51 16.90 8.94 6.80
C GLN A 51 18.36 8.87 6.33
N SER A 52 18.61 8.80 5.02
CA SER A 52 19.98 8.81 4.50
C SER A 52 20.71 10.13 4.78
N ILE A 53 20.02 11.27 4.72
CA ILE A 53 20.57 12.60 5.04
C ILE A 53 20.91 12.70 6.54
N VAL A 54 19.98 12.25 7.38
CA VAL A 54 20.18 12.27 8.85
C VAL A 54 21.32 11.36 9.24
N GLY A 55 21.32 10.10 8.73
CA GLY A 55 22.39 9.15 8.99
C GLY A 55 23.76 9.68 8.54
N ALA A 56 23.85 10.22 7.33
CA ALA A 56 25.09 10.82 6.84
C ALA A 56 25.62 11.94 7.72
N LYS A 57 24.73 12.82 8.22
CA LYS A 57 25.10 13.90 9.13
C LYS A 57 25.57 13.37 10.47
N MET A 58 24.86 12.40 11.05
CA MET A 58 25.22 11.82 12.36
C MET A 58 26.56 11.09 12.28
N ILE A 59 26.80 10.28 11.24
CA ILE A 59 28.09 9.61 11.06
C ILE A 59 29.22 10.63 10.90
N GLY A 60 29.03 11.67 10.10
CA GLY A 60 30.01 12.74 9.96
C GLY A 60 30.35 13.39 11.30
N GLN A 61 29.36 13.70 12.13
CA GLN A 61 29.56 14.26 13.48
C GLN A 61 30.32 13.30 14.40
N ILE A 62 29.98 12.02 14.42
CA ILE A 62 30.66 11.00 15.22
C ILE A 62 32.15 10.92 14.86
N ILE A 63 32.48 10.96 13.57
CA ILE A 63 33.88 10.93 13.13
C ILE A 63 34.58 12.24 13.49
N GLU A 64 33.92 13.39 13.36
CA GLU A 64 34.48 14.70 13.76
C GLU A 64 34.72 14.77 15.26
N GLU A 65 33.80 14.28 16.09
CA GLU A 65 33.99 14.20 17.55
C GLU A 65 35.16 13.29 17.93
N ALA A 66 35.35 12.16 17.21
CA ALA A 66 36.51 11.31 17.43
C ALA A 66 37.83 12.01 17.13
N ILE A 67 37.87 12.88 16.12
CA ILE A 67 39.02 13.69 15.76
C ILE A 67 39.25 14.78 16.81
N ASP A 68 38.18 15.50 17.20
CA ASP A 68 38.30 16.62 18.17
C ASP A 68 38.69 16.13 19.57
N ASN A 69 38.29 14.92 19.93
CA ASN A 69 38.69 14.28 21.19
C ASN A 69 40.03 13.54 21.11
N GLY A 70 40.75 13.60 19.99
CA GLY A 70 42.08 12.99 19.82
C GLY A 70 42.07 11.46 19.73
N VAL A 71 40.91 10.82 19.54
CA VAL A 71 40.78 9.37 19.33
C VAL A 71 41.28 8.97 17.92
N LEU A 72 41.03 9.83 16.95
CA LEU A 72 41.48 9.69 15.57
C LEU A 72 42.23 10.97 15.15
N THR A 73 43.26 10.84 14.35
CA THR A 73 43.76 12.01 13.58
C THR A 73 42.91 12.17 12.31
N VAL A 74 42.93 13.37 11.69
CA VAL A 74 42.31 13.57 10.39
C VAL A 74 42.86 12.57 9.37
N LYS A 75 44.14 12.24 9.41
CA LYS A 75 44.77 11.25 8.52
C LYS A 75 44.19 9.86 8.74
N ASP A 76 44.00 9.45 10.00
CA ASP A 76 43.45 8.14 10.35
C ASP A 76 41.97 8.03 9.90
N ALA A 77 41.16 9.09 10.09
CA ALA A 77 39.79 9.13 9.64
C ALA A 77 39.62 8.98 8.13
N PHE A 78 40.62 9.37 7.35
CA PHE A 78 40.66 9.22 5.89
C PHE A 78 41.64 8.15 5.41
N ASP A 79 41.95 7.16 6.27
CA ASP A 79 42.82 6.04 5.91
C ASP A 79 42.19 5.19 4.82
N THR A 80 42.92 4.94 3.74
CA THR A 80 42.52 4.08 2.61
C THR A 80 43.47 2.91 2.40
N ASN A 81 44.30 2.62 3.42
CA ASN A 81 45.13 1.42 3.44
C ASN A 81 44.28 0.27 4.02
N TYR A 82 43.75 -0.56 3.13
CA TYR A 82 42.89 -1.70 3.50
C TYR A 82 43.76 -2.91 3.79
N GLU A 83 44.06 -3.16 5.07
CA GLU A 83 44.85 -4.29 5.54
C GLU A 83 43.99 -5.54 5.58
N ILE A 84 44.40 -6.61 4.90
CA ILE A 84 43.66 -7.88 4.86
C ILE A 84 43.60 -8.51 6.23
N ILE A 85 42.42 -8.96 6.65
CA ILE A 85 42.17 -9.69 7.89
C ILE A 85 42.05 -11.17 7.55
N GLY A 86 42.98 -11.98 8.08
CA GLY A 86 42.89 -13.45 7.96
C GLY A 86 42.73 -13.95 6.51
N ASP A 87 42.18 -15.15 6.40
CA ASP A 87 41.86 -15.79 5.10
C ASP A 87 40.36 -15.99 4.99
N PHE A 88 39.65 -14.90 4.74
CA PHE A 88 38.19 -14.91 4.60
C PHE A 88 37.75 -14.82 3.13
N ASP A 89 36.70 -15.54 2.76
CA ASP A 89 36.04 -15.44 1.48
C ASP A 89 34.54 -15.13 1.67
N PRO A 90 34.06 -13.92 1.34
CA PRO A 90 34.77 -12.77 0.74
C PRO A 90 35.83 -12.12 1.65
N PRO A 91 36.86 -11.49 1.07
CA PRO A 91 37.95 -10.91 1.85
C PRO A 91 37.47 -9.77 2.76
N LYS A 92 38.12 -9.67 3.91
CA LYS A 92 37.86 -8.64 4.92
C LYS A 92 39.09 -7.77 5.16
N TYR A 93 38.85 -6.55 5.59
CA TYR A 93 39.89 -5.55 5.73
C TYR A 93 39.77 -4.75 7.02
N HIS A 94 40.91 -4.21 7.49
CA HIS A 94 41.00 -3.19 8.51
C HIS A 94 41.45 -1.86 7.94
N THR A 95 41.00 -0.78 8.60
CA THR A 95 41.51 0.59 8.47
C THR A 95 41.75 1.16 9.86
N LYS A 96 42.42 2.30 9.96
CA LYS A 96 42.69 2.93 11.25
C LYS A 96 41.48 3.45 12.00
N TYR A 97 40.36 3.69 11.29
CA TYR A 97 39.12 4.20 11.89
C TYR A 97 38.10 3.12 12.26
N ASP A 98 38.22 1.92 11.74
CA ASP A 98 37.16 0.91 11.85
C ASP A 98 36.96 0.40 13.29
N PHE A 99 38.00 0.30 14.09
CA PHE A 99 37.89 -0.08 15.50
C PHE A 99 37.03 0.88 16.34
N TYR A 100 37.09 2.17 16.00
CA TYR A 100 36.26 3.17 16.63
C TYR A 100 34.82 3.08 16.10
N LEU A 101 34.64 3.01 14.76
CA LEU A 101 33.34 2.99 14.15
C LEU A 101 32.55 1.72 14.48
N ASP A 102 33.19 0.55 14.65
CA ASP A 102 32.53 -0.68 15.09
C ASP A 102 31.66 -0.50 16.34
N LYS A 103 32.10 0.36 17.27
CA LYS A 103 31.37 0.61 18.52
C LYS A 103 30.49 1.85 18.44
N ALA A 104 30.98 2.87 17.75
CA ALA A 104 30.34 4.19 17.77
C ALA A 104 29.09 4.28 16.89
N ILE A 105 29.05 3.54 15.77
CA ILE A 105 27.95 3.68 14.79
C ILE A 105 27.02 2.47 14.68
N LEU A 106 27.41 1.30 15.18
CA LEU A 106 26.62 0.07 15.05
C LEU A 106 25.19 0.23 15.59
N GLY A 107 25.06 0.72 16.82
CA GLY A 107 23.74 0.95 17.42
C GLY A 107 22.90 1.96 16.63
N LEU A 108 23.53 3.01 16.11
CA LEU A 108 22.86 3.99 15.26
C LEU A 108 22.39 3.37 13.93
N GLU A 109 23.24 2.57 13.28
CA GLU A 109 22.85 1.87 12.03
C GLU A 109 21.69 0.91 12.28
N ASP A 110 21.64 0.23 13.43
CA ASP A 110 20.56 -0.70 13.79
C ASP A 110 19.23 0.02 14.07
N GLU A 111 19.24 1.24 14.60
CA GLU A 111 18.02 2.02 14.84
C GLU A 111 17.22 2.28 13.56
N PHE A 112 17.88 2.45 12.42
CA PHE A 112 17.18 2.61 11.14
C PHE A 112 16.42 1.35 10.74
N LEU A 113 16.78 0.17 11.23
CA LEU A 113 16.09 -1.09 10.92
C LEU A 113 14.78 -1.29 11.69
N GLN A 114 14.40 -0.37 12.58
CA GLN A 114 13.07 -0.33 13.18
C GLN A 114 11.99 -0.07 12.11
N ASP A 115 12.35 0.63 11.02
CA ASP A 115 11.52 0.70 9.81
C ASP A 115 11.66 -0.61 9.03
N SER A 116 10.60 -1.42 9.02
CA SER A 116 10.57 -2.74 8.37
C SER A 116 10.77 -2.70 6.85
N SER A 117 10.64 -1.53 6.23
CA SER A 117 10.94 -1.34 4.80
C SER A 117 12.45 -1.25 4.53
N ILE A 118 13.27 -1.02 5.56
CA ILE A 118 14.72 -0.90 5.46
C ILE A 118 15.39 -2.26 5.60
N VAL A 119 16.13 -2.64 4.59
CA VAL A 119 16.94 -3.87 4.57
C VAL A 119 18.30 -3.65 5.21
N PHE A 120 18.93 -2.51 4.93
CA PHE A 120 20.20 -2.11 5.53
C PHE A 120 20.31 -0.59 5.66
N ALA A 121 21.08 -0.14 6.61
CA ALA A 121 21.50 1.24 6.82
C ALA A 121 22.96 1.23 7.23
N VAL A 122 23.85 1.77 6.37
CA VAL A 122 25.29 1.60 6.55
C VAL A 122 26.08 2.81 6.06
N ALA A 123 27.21 3.06 6.71
CA ALA A 123 28.21 4.01 6.27
C ALA A 123 29.30 3.30 5.45
N VAL A 124 29.64 3.86 4.29
CA VAL A 124 30.76 3.41 3.47
C VAL A 124 31.70 4.55 3.17
N ASP A 125 33.00 4.30 3.12
CA ASP A 125 33.97 5.29 2.67
C ASP A 125 33.88 5.52 1.15
N LYS A 126 34.57 6.51 0.62
CA LYS A 126 34.58 6.88 -0.81
C LYS A 126 35.02 5.76 -1.78
N ASN A 127 35.65 4.70 -1.27
CA ASN A 127 36.09 3.54 -2.05
C ASN A 127 35.16 2.33 -1.87
N GLY A 128 34.06 2.49 -1.12
CA GLY A 128 33.08 1.45 -0.85
C GLY A 128 33.46 0.52 0.29
N TYR A 129 34.46 0.85 1.09
CA TYR A 129 34.78 0.09 2.29
C TYR A 129 33.71 0.34 3.36
N LEU A 130 33.22 -0.73 3.94
CA LEU A 130 32.19 -0.77 4.94
C LEU A 130 32.81 -1.23 6.26
N PRO A 131 33.11 -0.30 7.21
CA PRO A 131 33.77 -0.62 8.46
C PRO A 131 32.90 -1.50 9.37
N THR A 132 31.62 -1.21 9.46
CA THR A 132 30.65 -2.01 10.21
C THR A 132 29.37 -2.16 9.41
N HIS A 133 28.51 -3.11 9.78
CA HIS A 133 27.19 -3.32 9.16
C HIS A 133 26.18 -3.53 10.29
N ASN A 134 24.89 -3.35 9.99
CA ASN A 134 23.83 -3.69 10.94
C ASN A 134 24.07 -5.08 11.55
N THR A 135 23.77 -5.25 12.82
CA THR A 135 24.00 -6.48 13.60
C THR A 135 23.50 -7.74 12.90
N ARG A 136 22.34 -7.66 12.21
CA ARG A 136 21.79 -8.81 11.48
C ARG A 136 22.67 -9.33 10.33
N PHE A 137 23.63 -8.54 9.86
CA PHE A 137 24.62 -8.90 8.83
C PHE A 137 26.04 -9.02 9.39
N GLN A 138 26.18 -9.19 10.70
CA GLN A 138 27.43 -9.49 11.40
C GLN A 138 27.39 -10.86 12.08
N LYS A 139 26.75 -11.84 11.45
CA LYS A 139 26.67 -13.21 11.95
C LYS A 139 28.07 -13.82 12.09
N PRO A 140 28.27 -14.76 13.01
CA PRO A 140 29.52 -15.50 13.11
C PRO A 140 29.91 -16.11 11.76
N ILE A 141 31.22 -16.10 11.49
CA ILE A 141 31.80 -16.76 10.30
C ILE A 141 31.62 -18.27 10.45
N THR A 142 31.10 -18.91 9.41
CA THR A 142 30.80 -20.36 9.42
C THR A 142 31.81 -21.17 8.60
N GLY A 143 32.60 -20.52 7.73
CA GLY A 143 33.47 -21.16 6.75
C GLY A 143 32.74 -21.59 5.47
N ASP A 144 31.40 -21.42 5.42
CA ASP A 144 30.60 -21.63 4.22
C ASP A 144 30.50 -20.29 3.48
N ARG A 145 31.14 -20.21 2.32
CA ARG A 145 31.23 -18.98 1.51
C ARG A 145 29.88 -18.32 1.24
N GLU A 146 28.88 -19.10 0.86
CA GLU A 146 27.56 -18.54 0.51
C GLU A 146 26.81 -18.03 1.74
N LYS A 147 26.92 -18.73 2.87
CA LYS A 147 26.33 -18.26 4.14
C LYS A 147 27.04 -17.03 4.66
N ASP A 148 28.37 -17.01 4.61
CA ASP A 148 29.19 -15.90 5.11
C ASP A 148 29.04 -14.66 4.22
N LYS A 149 28.91 -14.84 2.89
CA LYS A 149 28.64 -13.77 1.94
C LYS A 149 27.33 -13.02 2.28
N ILE A 150 26.29 -13.74 2.70
CA ILE A 150 24.99 -13.18 3.06
C ILE A 150 24.97 -12.70 4.52
N GLY A 151 25.47 -13.53 5.44
CA GLY A 151 25.30 -13.34 6.87
C GLY A 151 26.32 -12.42 7.52
N ASN A 152 27.53 -12.31 6.96
CA ASN A 152 28.61 -11.49 7.51
C ASN A 152 29.19 -10.53 6.46
N ARG A 153 28.67 -9.30 6.45
CA ARG A 153 28.99 -8.31 5.43
C ARG A 153 29.89 -7.17 5.94
N THR A 154 30.20 -7.15 7.22
CA THR A 154 31.08 -6.15 7.83
C THR A 154 32.51 -6.27 7.33
N LYS A 155 33.28 -5.18 7.36
CA LYS A 155 34.70 -5.11 7.00
C LYS A 155 35.02 -5.51 5.54
N ARG A 156 34.08 -5.24 4.65
CA ARG A 156 34.20 -5.57 3.23
C ARG A 156 34.25 -4.33 2.36
N VAL A 157 34.82 -4.46 1.17
CA VAL A 157 34.80 -3.43 0.13
C VAL A 157 33.71 -3.77 -0.89
N PHE A 158 32.72 -2.89 -1.03
CA PHE A 158 31.63 -2.97 -2.02
C PHE A 158 31.96 -2.03 -3.19
N ASN A 159 32.80 -2.50 -4.09
CA ASN A 159 33.31 -1.74 -5.23
C ASN A 159 32.56 -2.02 -6.55
N ASP A 160 31.38 -2.63 -6.47
CA ASP A 160 30.49 -2.72 -7.61
C ASP A 160 30.04 -1.32 -8.09
N PRO A 161 29.56 -1.18 -9.36
CA PRO A 161 29.23 0.14 -9.90
C PRO A 161 28.20 0.91 -9.08
N VAL A 162 27.23 0.25 -8.45
CA VAL A 162 26.18 0.88 -7.62
C VAL A 162 26.77 1.30 -6.28
N GLY A 163 27.56 0.42 -5.65
CA GLY A 163 28.26 0.69 -4.38
C GLY A 163 29.19 1.88 -4.49
N LEU A 164 30.05 1.92 -5.51
CA LEU A 164 30.96 3.04 -5.73
C LEU A 164 30.23 4.35 -6.07
N LYS A 165 29.16 4.28 -6.86
CA LYS A 165 28.37 5.46 -7.19
C LYS A 165 27.69 6.06 -5.96
N ALA A 166 27.18 5.21 -5.04
CA ALA A 166 26.65 5.64 -3.75
C ALA A 166 27.73 6.26 -2.85
N ALA A 167 28.90 5.61 -2.76
CA ALA A 167 30.01 6.04 -1.92
C ALA A 167 30.61 7.38 -2.35
N ARG A 168 30.64 7.66 -3.65
CA ARG A 168 31.23 8.90 -4.25
C ARG A 168 30.20 9.97 -4.53
N ASN A 169 28.92 9.69 -4.31
CA ASN A 169 27.85 10.64 -4.55
C ASN A 169 27.96 11.85 -3.62
N THR A 170 27.74 13.04 -4.18
CA THR A 170 27.71 14.31 -3.43
C THR A 170 26.30 14.92 -3.33
N THR A 171 25.30 14.26 -3.91
CA THR A 171 23.90 14.69 -3.88
C THR A 171 23.17 14.02 -2.71
N LYS A 172 22.47 14.80 -1.88
CA LYS A 172 21.67 14.27 -0.78
C LYS A 172 20.45 13.48 -1.29
N GLY A 173 20.20 12.33 -0.71
CA GLY A 173 19.04 11.49 -1.07
C GLY A 173 19.10 10.95 -2.50
N PHE A 174 20.30 10.65 -3.00
CA PHE A 174 20.50 10.10 -4.33
C PHE A 174 19.93 8.67 -4.40
N LEU A 175 19.00 8.44 -5.31
CA LEU A 175 18.32 7.17 -5.53
C LEU A 175 18.93 6.40 -6.69
N GLN A 176 19.14 5.12 -6.50
CA GLN A 176 19.43 4.16 -7.57
C GLN A 176 18.79 2.81 -7.31
N VAL A 177 18.60 2.01 -8.36
CA VAL A 177 18.18 0.61 -8.23
C VAL A 177 19.43 -0.24 -8.01
N TYR A 178 19.38 -1.08 -6.99
CA TYR A 178 20.47 -1.94 -6.58
C TYR A 178 20.07 -3.42 -6.72
N HIS A 179 20.77 -4.13 -7.59
CA HIS A 179 20.72 -5.58 -7.66
C HIS A 179 21.78 -6.15 -6.73
N ARG A 180 21.34 -6.58 -5.55
CA ARG A 180 22.25 -7.09 -4.53
C ARG A 180 22.88 -8.41 -4.97
N ASP A 181 24.10 -8.66 -4.51
CA ASP A 181 24.83 -9.93 -4.73
C ASP A 181 24.14 -11.18 -4.14
N THR A 182 23.09 -10.98 -3.34
CA THR A 182 22.19 -12.01 -2.80
C THR A 182 20.93 -12.25 -3.64
N GLY A 183 20.78 -11.56 -4.78
CA GLY A 183 19.66 -11.67 -5.72
C GLY A 183 18.47 -10.74 -5.44
N GLU A 184 18.45 -10.02 -4.33
CA GLU A 184 17.40 -9.06 -4.00
C GLU A 184 17.52 -7.80 -4.85
N VAL A 185 16.39 -7.25 -5.30
CA VAL A 185 16.33 -5.94 -5.95
C VAL A 185 15.74 -4.94 -4.99
N MET A 186 16.41 -3.81 -4.83
CA MET A 186 16.02 -2.78 -3.87
C MET A 186 16.32 -1.37 -4.35
N TRP A 187 15.75 -0.39 -3.71
CA TRP A 187 16.21 0.99 -3.82
C TRP A 187 17.38 1.23 -2.87
N ASP A 188 18.45 1.79 -3.38
CA ASP A 188 19.59 2.28 -2.63
C ASP A 188 19.54 3.80 -2.61
N VAL A 189 19.29 4.37 -1.45
CA VAL A 189 19.22 5.82 -1.24
C VAL A 189 20.44 6.23 -0.46
N SER A 190 21.29 7.07 -1.05
CA SER A 190 22.54 7.49 -0.41
C SER A 190 22.64 9.01 -0.24
N SER A 191 23.34 9.40 0.82
CA SER A 191 23.68 10.81 1.09
C SER A 191 25.14 10.93 1.47
N PRO A 192 25.84 12.01 1.04
CA PRO A 192 27.26 12.19 1.28
C PRO A 192 27.56 12.44 2.76
N ILE A 193 28.58 11.79 3.27
CA ILE A 193 29.17 12.03 4.59
C ILE A 193 30.33 12.99 4.41
N TYR A 194 30.31 14.10 5.15
CA TYR A 194 31.41 15.07 5.21
C TYR A 194 32.05 15.06 6.60
N VAL A 195 33.38 15.11 6.63
CA VAL A 195 34.20 15.16 7.83
C VAL A 195 35.19 16.29 7.68
N LYS A 196 35.18 17.28 8.58
CA LYS A 196 36.01 18.49 8.49
C LYS A 196 35.94 19.17 7.10
N GLY A 197 34.73 19.21 6.53
CA GLY A 197 34.48 19.81 5.23
C GLY A 197 34.92 18.97 4.02
N LYS A 198 35.51 17.79 4.21
CA LYS A 198 35.95 16.90 3.12
C LYS A 198 34.97 15.75 2.96
N HIS A 199 34.68 15.35 1.73
CA HIS A 199 33.85 14.19 1.44
C HIS A 199 34.55 12.90 1.89
N TRP A 200 33.94 12.22 2.87
CA TRP A 200 34.46 10.98 3.45
C TRP A 200 33.93 9.76 2.73
N GLY A 201 32.64 9.76 2.41
CA GLY A 201 31.96 8.62 1.80
C GLY A 201 30.45 8.86 1.75
N GLY A 202 29.66 7.78 1.85
CA GLY A 202 28.20 7.86 1.78
C GLY A 202 27.50 7.04 2.86
N PHE A 203 26.40 7.57 3.40
CA PHE A 203 25.45 6.78 4.17
C PHE A 203 24.38 6.23 3.25
N ARG A 204 24.15 4.95 3.29
CA ARG A 204 23.28 4.20 2.36
C ARG A 204 22.12 3.57 3.12
N ILE A 205 20.92 3.72 2.58
CA ILE A 205 19.69 3.07 3.04
C ILE A 205 19.21 2.16 1.91
N GLY A 206 19.12 0.87 2.18
CA GLY A 206 18.50 -0.11 1.26
C GLY A 206 17.04 -0.30 1.58
N LEU A 207 16.13 0.10 0.66
CA LEU A 207 14.68 -0.08 0.80
C LEU A 207 14.22 -1.31 0.01
N SER A 208 13.48 -2.22 0.65
CA SER A 208 12.97 -3.43 0.03
C SER A 208 11.82 -3.14 -0.94
N LEU A 209 12.01 -3.44 -2.23
CA LEU A 209 10.92 -3.38 -3.21
C LEU A 209 9.85 -4.45 -2.94
N GLU A 210 10.23 -5.56 -2.35
CA GLU A 210 9.28 -6.60 -1.94
C GLU A 210 8.37 -6.11 -0.80
N ALA A 211 8.93 -5.43 0.21
CA ALA A 211 8.15 -4.83 1.29
C ALA A 211 7.19 -3.75 0.76
N ILE A 212 7.64 -2.91 -0.18
CA ILE A 212 6.79 -1.92 -0.85
C ILE A 212 5.63 -2.61 -1.59
N SER A 213 5.94 -3.64 -2.39
CA SER A 213 4.93 -4.41 -3.11
C SER A 213 3.94 -5.12 -2.17
N ALA A 214 4.41 -5.64 -1.04
CA ALA A 214 3.57 -6.26 -0.03
C ALA A 214 2.62 -5.24 0.62
N ALA A 215 3.10 -4.04 0.93
CA ALA A 215 2.28 -2.95 1.46
C ALA A 215 1.20 -2.51 0.44
N GLN A 216 1.56 -2.38 -0.84
CA GLN A 216 0.62 -2.07 -1.93
C GLN A 216 -0.44 -3.17 -2.09
N LYS A 217 -0.05 -4.44 -2.07
CA LYS A 217 -0.99 -5.58 -2.14
C LYS A 217 -1.94 -5.60 -0.94
N LYS A 218 -1.45 -5.32 0.27
CA LYS A 218 -2.27 -5.22 1.49
C LYS A 218 -3.31 -4.11 1.35
N LEU A 219 -2.89 -2.93 0.88
CA LEU A 219 -3.79 -1.80 0.61
C LEU A 219 -4.88 -2.18 -0.40
N MET A 220 -4.49 -2.76 -1.53
CA MET A 220 -5.43 -3.21 -2.57
C MET A 220 -6.44 -4.22 -2.01
N LYS A 221 -5.99 -5.22 -1.25
CA LYS A 221 -6.88 -6.22 -0.62
C LYS A 221 -7.88 -5.56 0.32
N THR A 222 -7.44 -4.60 1.15
CA THR A 222 -8.32 -3.88 2.06
C THR A 222 -9.36 -3.06 1.31
N MET A 223 -8.96 -2.30 0.28
CA MET A 223 -9.87 -1.51 -0.55
C MET A 223 -10.92 -2.37 -1.25
N VAL A 224 -10.51 -3.47 -1.87
CA VAL A 224 -11.42 -4.42 -2.54
C VAL A 224 -12.38 -5.06 -1.54
N SER A 225 -11.94 -5.39 -0.32
CA SER A 225 -12.81 -5.97 0.72
C SER A 225 -13.87 -4.96 1.19
N ILE A 226 -13.50 -3.71 1.40
CA ILE A 226 -14.44 -2.63 1.77
C ILE A 226 -15.48 -2.44 0.66
N MET A 227 -15.03 -2.38 -0.59
CA MET A 227 -15.93 -2.26 -1.74
C MET A 227 -16.92 -3.41 -1.84
N GLY A 228 -16.44 -4.65 -1.67
CA GLY A 228 -17.29 -5.83 -1.68
C GLY A 228 -18.37 -5.74 -0.61
N GLY A 229 -18.02 -5.29 0.60
CA GLY A 229 -18.97 -5.06 1.69
C GLY A 229 -20.03 -4.00 1.35
N ILE A 230 -19.61 -2.87 0.78
CA ILE A 230 -20.53 -1.80 0.37
C ILE A 230 -21.49 -2.28 -0.75
N LEU A 231 -20.97 -3.03 -1.73
CA LEU A 231 -21.78 -3.59 -2.81
C LEU A 231 -22.82 -4.58 -2.30
N LEU A 232 -22.44 -5.47 -1.38
CA LEU A 232 -23.37 -6.42 -0.76
C LEU A 232 -24.47 -5.69 0.02
N LEU A 233 -24.08 -4.70 0.84
CA LEU A 233 -25.05 -3.89 1.58
C LEU A 233 -25.99 -3.12 0.64
N SER A 234 -25.44 -2.50 -0.40
CA SER A 234 -26.21 -1.79 -1.43
C SER A 234 -27.22 -2.71 -2.13
N LEU A 235 -26.80 -3.95 -2.48
CA LEU A 235 -27.67 -4.92 -3.11
C LEU A 235 -28.86 -5.29 -2.22
N VAL A 236 -28.61 -5.56 -0.92
CA VAL A 236 -29.66 -5.88 0.04
C VAL A 236 -30.61 -4.70 0.22
N LEU A 237 -30.09 -3.51 0.47
CA LEU A 237 -30.90 -2.30 0.69
C LEU A 237 -31.73 -1.96 -0.55
N THR A 238 -31.14 -1.98 -1.73
CA THR A 238 -31.84 -1.70 -3.00
C THR A 238 -32.94 -2.72 -3.24
N PHE A 239 -32.65 -4.02 -3.02
CA PHE A 239 -33.64 -5.08 -3.17
C PHE A 239 -34.82 -4.87 -2.22
N LEU A 240 -34.57 -4.64 -0.93
CA LEU A 240 -35.62 -4.40 0.07
C LEU A 240 -36.47 -3.17 -0.28
N THR A 241 -35.81 -2.05 -0.64
CA THR A 241 -36.49 -0.79 -0.96
C THR A 241 -37.35 -0.94 -2.22
N VAL A 242 -36.81 -1.49 -3.29
CA VAL A 242 -37.55 -1.68 -4.55
C VAL A 242 -38.71 -2.66 -4.37
N ASN A 243 -38.46 -3.78 -3.68
CA ASN A 243 -39.51 -4.78 -3.46
C ASN A 243 -40.65 -4.22 -2.58
N SER A 244 -40.32 -3.48 -1.51
CA SER A 244 -41.32 -2.81 -0.66
C SER A 244 -42.09 -1.73 -1.43
N SER A 245 -41.42 -0.94 -2.25
CA SER A 245 -42.07 0.12 -3.05
C SER A 245 -43.00 -0.43 -4.14
N LEU A 246 -42.68 -1.59 -4.72
CA LEU A 246 -43.46 -2.21 -5.80
C LEU A 246 -44.47 -3.24 -5.32
N ALA A 247 -44.47 -3.66 -4.05
CA ALA A 247 -45.43 -4.63 -3.51
C ALA A 247 -46.90 -4.24 -3.73
N PRO A 248 -47.30 -2.97 -3.57
CA PRO A 248 -48.70 -2.57 -3.82
C PRO A 248 -49.17 -2.77 -5.25
N LEU A 249 -48.28 -2.74 -6.25
CA LEU A 249 -48.65 -2.99 -7.64
C LEU A 249 -49.20 -4.40 -7.86
N ASN A 250 -48.70 -5.41 -7.15
CA ASN A 250 -49.25 -6.77 -7.23
C ASN A 250 -50.68 -6.81 -6.72
N THR A 251 -50.99 -6.11 -5.63
CA THR A 251 -52.37 -5.99 -5.12
C THR A 251 -53.29 -5.29 -6.11
N LEU A 252 -52.79 -4.17 -6.71
CA LEU A 252 -53.57 -3.43 -7.69
C LEU A 252 -53.81 -4.25 -8.99
N THR A 253 -52.88 -5.08 -9.38
CA THR A 253 -53.04 -5.99 -10.52
C THR A 253 -54.13 -7.03 -10.23
N LEU A 254 -54.20 -7.61 -9.03
CA LEU A 254 -55.26 -8.51 -8.61
C LEU A 254 -56.62 -7.80 -8.62
N ILE A 255 -56.69 -6.61 -8.03
CA ILE A 255 -57.93 -5.80 -7.99
C ILE A 255 -58.37 -5.49 -9.44
N ALA A 256 -57.44 -5.08 -10.30
CA ALA A 256 -57.79 -4.80 -11.70
C ALA A 256 -58.30 -6.05 -12.45
N THR A 257 -57.78 -7.23 -12.12
CA THR A 257 -58.26 -8.51 -12.68
C THR A 257 -59.66 -8.84 -12.18
N ASP A 258 -59.91 -8.69 -10.86
CA ASP A 258 -61.23 -8.90 -10.29
C ASP A 258 -62.29 -7.96 -10.91
N LEU A 259 -61.92 -6.68 -11.08
CA LEU A 259 -62.81 -5.71 -11.74
C LEU A 259 -63.09 -6.11 -13.21
N ALA A 260 -62.08 -6.54 -13.96
CA ALA A 260 -62.21 -6.99 -15.36
C ALA A 260 -63.16 -8.20 -15.48
N ASN A 261 -63.17 -9.07 -14.48
CA ASN A 261 -64.08 -10.23 -14.40
C ASN A 261 -65.47 -9.88 -13.85
N GLY A 262 -65.69 -8.66 -13.41
CA GLY A 262 -66.94 -8.24 -12.74
C GLY A 262 -67.10 -8.77 -11.31
N GLU A 263 -65.99 -9.20 -10.72
CA GLU A 263 -65.95 -9.79 -9.37
C GLU A 263 -65.58 -8.71 -8.32
N ASN A 264 -65.98 -8.93 -7.08
CA ASN A 264 -65.60 -8.08 -5.91
C ASN A 264 -65.92 -6.57 -6.05
N LEU A 265 -66.91 -6.20 -6.85
CA LEU A 265 -67.29 -4.79 -7.12
C LEU A 265 -67.73 -4.04 -5.89
N GLU A 266 -68.12 -4.71 -4.81
CA GLU A 266 -68.52 -4.08 -3.54
C GLU A 266 -67.37 -3.72 -2.66
N ARG A 267 -66.18 -4.22 -2.92
CA ARG A 267 -64.97 -3.99 -2.09
C ARG A 267 -64.30 -2.66 -2.46
N GLU A 268 -64.39 -1.67 -1.58
CA GLU A 268 -63.74 -0.35 -1.72
C GLU A 268 -62.23 -0.47 -1.85
N ILE A 269 -61.59 0.32 -2.74
CA ILE A 269 -60.14 0.40 -2.90
C ILE A 269 -59.65 1.58 -2.06
N SER A 270 -58.97 1.27 -0.95
CA SER A 270 -58.37 2.29 -0.05
C SER A 270 -57.20 3.00 -0.73
N ILE A 271 -57.22 4.33 -0.75
CA ILE A 271 -56.12 5.16 -1.22
C ILE A 271 -55.18 5.38 -0.03
N THR A 272 -54.04 4.71 -0.08
CA THR A 272 -53.07 4.68 1.05
C THR A 272 -51.79 5.49 0.81
N ARG A 273 -51.62 6.04 -0.43
CA ARG A 273 -50.42 6.72 -0.87
C ARG A 273 -50.73 8.00 -1.64
N ASN A 274 -49.74 8.95 -1.60
CA ASN A 274 -49.83 10.20 -2.35
C ASN A 274 -48.87 10.30 -3.55
N ASP A 275 -48.45 9.16 -4.09
CA ASP A 275 -47.53 9.02 -5.24
C ASP A 275 -48.28 8.47 -6.48
N GLU A 276 -47.57 8.03 -7.52
CA GLU A 276 -48.11 7.44 -8.73
C GLU A 276 -48.96 6.18 -8.43
N ILE A 277 -48.60 5.43 -7.41
CA ILE A 277 -49.35 4.26 -6.92
C ILE A 277 -50.70 4.70 -6.34
N GLY A 278 -50.72 5.77 -5.54
CA GLY A 278 -51.94 6.33 -5.01
C GLY A 278 -52.88 6.86 -6.07
N ARG A 279 -52.36 7.50 -7.12
CA ARG A 279 -53.16 7.91 -8.29
C ARG A 279 -53.72 6.73 -9.04
N LEU A 280 -53.00 5.62 -9.14
CA LEU A 280 -53.52 4.39 -9.73
C LEU A 280 -54.64 3.77 -8.87
N GLN A 281 -54.49 3.77 -7.53
CA GLN A 281 -55.58 3.36 -6.61
C GLN A 281 -56.82 4.15 -6.83
N GLU A 282 -56.72 5.49 -6.91
CA GLU A 282 -57.86 6.39 -7.13
C GLU A 282 -58.52 6.12 -8.51
N THR A 283 -57.72 5.91 -9.54
CA THR A 283 -58.26 5.62 -10.89
C THR A 283 -59.02 4.30 -10.95
N LEU A 284 -58.50 3.26 -10.30
CA LEU A 284 -59.15 1.96 -10.20
C LEU A 284 -60.43 2.03 -9.36
N GLU A 285 -60.45 2.85 -8.29
CA GLU A 285 -61.67 3.06 -7.49
C GLU A 285 -62.74 3.76 -8.28
N ARG A 286 -62.39 4.78 -9.07
CA ARG A 286 -63.38 5.44 -9.99
C ARG A 286 -63.92 4.45 -11.03
N LEU A 287 -63.07 3.58 -11.59
CA LEU A 287 -63.48 2.54 -12.52
C LEU A 287 -64.43 1.54 -11.85
N ARG A 288 -64.12 1.07 -10.63
CA ARG A 288 -64.97 0.20 -9.82
C ARG A 288 -66.36 0.80 -9.62
N MET A 289 -66.43 2.05 -9.20
CA MET A 289 -67.72 2.74 -9.01
C MET A 289 -68.55 2.83 -10.28
N SER A 290 -67.90 3.11 -11.41
CA SER A 290 -68.56 3.18 -12.70
C SER A 290 -69.15 1.81 -13.12
N MET A 291 -68.37 0.75 -12.94
CA MET A 291 -68.81 -0.62 -13.22
C MET A 291 -69.97 -1.04 -12.32
N MET A 292 -69.90 -0.76 -11.02
CA MET A 292 -70.95 -1.05 -10.07
C MET A 292 -72.29 -0.38 -10.47
N ILE A 293 -72.27 0.86 -10.93
CA ILE A 293 -73.47 1.56 -11.42
C ILE A 293 -74.04 0.87 -12.67
N ILE A 294 -73.19 0.47 -13.61
CA ILE A 294 -73.64 -0.20 -14.85
C ILE A 294 -74.28 -1.55 -14.53
N PHE A 295 -73.66 -2.35 -13.66
CA PHE A 295 -74.19 -3.66 -13.28
C PHE A 295 -75.49 -3.56 -12.50
N LYS A 296 -75.65 -2.58 -11.56
CA LYS A 296 -76.94 -2.31 -10.87
C LYS A 296 -78.07 -1.84 -11.78
N ARG A 297 -77.77 -1.26 -12.94
CA ARG A 297 -78.82 -0.83 -13.92
C ARG A 297 -79.26 -1.99 -14.84
N ARG A 298 -78.51 -3.10 -14.83
CA ARG A 298 -78.87 -4.27 -15.69
C ARG A 298 -79.60 -5.37 -14.91
N GLN A 299 -79.69 -5.24 -13.59
CA GLN A 299 -80.60 -6.09 -12.78
C GLN A 299 -81.92 -5.36 -12.54
#